data_818048428a2b274fabbfb96656760f28
#
_entry.id   818048428a2b274fabbfb96656760f28
#
_cell.length_a   1.000
_cell.length_b   1.000
_cell.length_c   1.000
_cell.angle_alpha   90.00
_cell.angle_beta   90.00
_cell.angle_gamma   90.00
#
_symmetry.space_group_name_H-M   'P 1'
#
loop_
_entity.id
_entity.type
_entity.pdbx_description
1 polymer ?
#
loop_
_entity_poly.entity_id
_entity_poly.type
_entity_poly.pdbx_seq_one_letter_code
_entity_poly.pdbx_strand_id
1 'polypeptide(L)'
;MTLPDISSAPPVPLPHYARVLSIAGSDSGGGAGIQADLKTFSALGCYGMTAITAITAQNTQGVRAIHAIAPEMLRAQIDAVLEDIGADAIKIGMLHD
;
A
#
# COMPACT_ATOMS: atom_id res chain seq x y z
N MET A 1 1.32 19.83 -12.11
CA MET A 1 -0.05 19.40 -11.83
C MET A 1 -0.35 19.61 -10.36
N THR A 2 -1.40 20.33 -10.08
CA THR A 2 -1.80 20.58 -8.71
C THR A 2 -2.67 19.43 -8.24
N LEU A 3 -2.27 18.76 -7.16
CA LEU A 3 -3.12 17.74 -6.57
C LEU A 3 -4.31 18.40 -5.88
N PRO A 4 -5.48 17.80 -5.97
CA PRO A 4 -6.62 18.32 -5.22
C PRO A 4 -6.33 18.27 -3.72
N ASP A 5 -6.79 19.27 -3.00
CA ASP A 5 -6.68 19.30 -1.55
C ASP A 5 -7.71 18.33 -0.97
N ILE A 6 -7.24 17.13 -0.62
CA ILE A 6 -8.10 16.10 -0.08
C ILE A 6 -8.62 16.45 1.31
N SER A 7 -7.93 17.34 2.03
CA SER A 7 -8.36 17.72 3.38
C SER A 7 -9.62 18.57 3.36
N SER A 8 -9.90 19.25 2.27
CA SER A 8 -11.10 20.08 2.12
C SER A 8 -12.21 19.36 1.35
N ALA A 9 -11.96 18.14 0.87
CA ALA A 9 -12.99 17.39 0.19
C ALA A 9 -14.13 17.07 1.15
N PRO A 10 -15.39 17.25 0.74
CA PRO A 10 -16.50 16.81 1.58
C PRO A 10 -16.37 15.32 1.84
N PRO A 11 -16.79 14.83 3.02
CA PRO A 11 -16.79 13.41 3.27
C PRO A 11 -17.71 12.76 2.25
N VAL A 12 -17.09 12.30 1.15
CA VAL A 12 -17.81 11.56 0.13
C VAL A 12 -18.24 10.26 0.79
N PRO A 13 -19.53 9.94 0.78
CA PRO A 13 -19.89 8.60 1.16
C PRO A 13 -19.09 7.68 0.25
N LEU A 14 -18.25 6.87 0.86
CA LEU A 14 -17.34 5.97 0.16
C LEU A 14 -17.98 4.63 -0.23
N PRO A 15 -19.31 4.53 -0.54
CA PRO A 15 -19.84 3.27 -1.02
C PRO A 15 -19.33 2.94 -2.42
N HIS A 16 -18.54 3.83 -3.01
CA HIS A 16 -18.20 3.72 -4.42
C HIS A 16 -16.77 3.27 -4.67
N TYR A 17 -15.89 3.30 -3.65
CA TYR A 17 -14.52 2.89 -3.79
C TYR A 17 -14.24 1.73 -2.86
N ALA A 18 -13.97 0.55 -3.42
CA ALA A 18 -13.46 -0.53 -2.62
C ALA A 18 -12.12 -0.09 -2.02
N ARG A 19 -11.98 -0.26 -0.72
CA ARG A 19 -10.75 0.06 0.02
C ARG A 19 -9.95 -1.23 0.12
N VAL A 20 -8.77 -1.23 -0.48
CA VAL A 20 -7.94 -2.43 -0.55
C VAL A 20 -6.61 -2.15 0.13
N LEU A 21 -6.27 -2.98 1.12
CA LEU A 21 -4.99 -2.92 1.82
C LEU A 21 -4.05 -3.95 1.21
N SER A 22 -2.90 -3.50 0.71
CA SER A 22 -1.82 -4.39 0.29
C SER A 22 -0.81 -4.52 1.43
N ILE A 23 -0.56 -5.76 1.86
CA ILE A 23 0.49 -6.09 2.83
C ILE A 23 1.61 -6.76 2.03
N ALA A 24 2.66 -6.01 1.73
CA ALA A 24 3.72 -6.50 0.85
C ALA A 24 4.98 -5.67 1.01
N GLY A 25 6.04 -6.12 0.38
CA GLY A 25 7.29 -5.38 0.30
C GLY A 25 7.20 -4.21 -0.66
N SER A 26 8.12 -3.28 -0.51
CA SER A 26 8.29 -2.14 -1.39
C SER A 26 9.28 -2.50 -2.50
N ASP A 27 9.01 -2.08 -3.73
CA ASP A 27 9.93 -2.17 -4.87
C ASP A 27 10.31 -0.75 -5.28
N SER A 28 11.57 -0.38 -5.05
CA SER A 28 12.04 0.95 -5.42
C SER A 28 11.98 1.20 -6.93
N GLY A 29 12.02 0.16 -7.74
CA GLY A 29 11.88 0.25 -9.20
C GLY A 29 10.44 0.41 -9.66
N GLY A 30 9.48 0.19 -8.79
CA GLY A 30 8.07 0.42 -9.06
C GLY A 30 7.33 -0.65 -9.83
N GLY A 31 7.98 -1.75 -10.20
CA GLY A 31 7.40 -2.81 -11.03
C GLY A 31 6.77 -3.97 -10.28
N ALA A 32 6.94 -4.02 -8.96
CA ALA A 32 6.44 -5.09 -8.11
C ALA A 32 6.04 -4.54 -6.75
N GLY A 33 5.68 -5.41 -5.81
CA GLY A 33 5.36 -5.04 -4.45
C GLY A 33 4.18 -4.07 -4.35
N ILE A 34 4.21 -3.23 -3.32
CA ILE A 34 3.12 -2.27 -3.08
C ILE A 34 2.93 -1.29 -4.23
N GLN A 35 4.01 -0.91 -4.91
CA GLN A 35 3.92 0.04 -6.02
C GLN A 35 3.09 -0.54 -7.17
N ALA A 36 3.33 -1.79 -7.54
CA ALA A 36 2.53 -2.45 -8.56
C ALA A 36 1.07 -2.60 -8.12
N ASP A 37 0.85 -2.95 -6.86
CA ASP A 37 -0.49 -3.11 -6.31
C ASP A 37 -1.25 -1.79 -6.35
N LEU A 38 -0.63 -0.69 -5.92
CA LEU A 38 -1.28 0.63 -5.94
C LEU A 38 -1.64 1.06 -7.35
N LYS A 39 -0.78 0.80 -8.33
CA LYS A 39 -1.07 1.11 -9.73
C LYS A 39 -2.29 0.33 -10.22
N THR A 40 -2.36 -0.95 -9.87
CA THR A 40 -3.48 -1.81 -10.24
C THR A 40 -4.78 -1.36 -9.56
N PHE A 41 -4.72 -1.08 -8.25
CA PHE A 41 -5.90 -0.62 -7.51
C PHE A 41 -6.43 0.68 -8.09
N SER A 42 -5.55 1.62 -8.39
CA SER A 42 -5.95 2.89 -8.99
C SER A 42 -6.59 2.70 -10.36
N ALA A 43 -6.02 1.82 -11.18
CA ALA A 43 -6.57 1.53 -12.50
C ALA A 43 -7.96 0.90 -12.41
N LEU A 44 -8.25 0.17 -11.33
CA LEU A 44 -9.54 -0.47 -11.10
C LEU A 44 -10.53 0.43 -10.33
N GLY A 45 -10.15 1.66 -10.03
CA GLY A 45 -11.00 2.58 -9.28
C GLY A 45 -11.07 2.27 -7.79
N CYS A 46 -10.10 1.54 -7.25
CA CYS A 46 -10.05 1.22 -5.82
C CYS A 46 -9.23 2.26 -5.06
N TYR A 47 -9.53 2.41 -3.78
CA TYR A 47 -8.70 3.19 -2.88
C TYR A 47 -7.64 2.25 -2.29
N GLY A 48 -6.39 2.46 -2.69
CA GLY A 48 -5.29 1.60 -2.29
C GLY A 48 -4.58 2.10 -1.04
N MET A 49 -4.34 1.19 -0.11
CA MET A 49 -3.59 1.44 1.13
C MET A 49 -2.50 0.40 1.24
N THR A 50 -1.50 0.67 2.08
CA THR A 50 -0.36 -0.23 2.20
C THR A 50 0.07 -0.45 3.64
N ALA A 51 0.58 -1.66 3.90
CA ALA A 51 1.40 -1.97 5.06
C ALA A 51 2.66 -2.64 4.52
N ILE A 52 3.80 -2.04 4.78
CA ILE A 52 5.07 -2.44 4.16
C ILE A 52 5.77 -3.45 5.04
N THR A 53 6.09 -4.62 4.47
CA THR A 53 6.78 -5.71 5.18
C THR A 53 8.29 -5.59 5.08
N ALA A 54 8.79 -5.02 4.01
CA ALA A 54 10.22 -4.81 3.78
C ALA A 54 10.42 -3.69 2.78
N ILE A 55 11.51 -2.98 2.94
CA ILE A 55 11.96 -1.97 1.97
C ILE A 55 13.06 -2.60 1.14
N THR A 56 12.99 -2.46 -0.18
CA THR A 56 14.02 -2.98 -1.06
C THR A 56 14.72 -1.86 -1.81
N ALA A 57 15.98 -2.08 -2.10
CA ALA A 57 16.71 -1.35 -3.13
C ALA A 57 16.69 -2.26 -4.37
N GLN A 58 15.85 -1.96 -5.31
CA GLN A 58 15.52 -2.85 -6.41
C GLN A 58 15.29 -2.06 -7.69
N ASN A 59 15.58 -2.69 -8.81
CA ASN A 59 15.28 -2.18 -10.15
C ASN A 59 14.92 -3.37 -11.05
N THR A 60 14.83 -3.15 -12.36
CA THR A 60 14.48 -4.22 -13.30
C THR A 60 15.56 -5.29 -13.44
N GLN A 61 16.77 -5.02 -12.95
CA GLN A 61 17.89 -5.99 -12.99
C GLN A 61 17.90 -6.91 -11.78
N GLY A 62 17.24 -6.54 -10.70
CA GLY A 62 17.16 -7.37 -9.51
C GLY A 62 17.17 -6.57 -8.22
N VAL A 63 17.23 -7.30 -7.12
CA VAL A 63 17.24 -6.76 -5.77
C VAL A 63 18.68 -6.62 -5.28
N ARG A 64 19.05 -5.42 -4.84
CA ARG A 64 20.40 -5.13 -4.32
C ARG A 64 20.46 -5.22 -2.80
N ALA A 65 19.38 -4.85 -2.12
CA ALA A 65 19.34 -4.85 -0.67
C ALA A 65 17.90 -4.98 -0.20
N ILE A 66 17.71 -5.58 0.96
CA ILE A 66 16.41 -5.73 1.60
C ILE A 66 16.55 -5.31 3.05
N HIS A 67 15.62 -4.46 3.51
CA HIS A 67 15.51 -4.10 4.92
C HIS A 67 14.13 -4.54 5.41
N ALA A 68 14.11 -5.60 6.19
CA ALA A 68 12.86 -6.10 6.76
C ALA A 68 12.32 -5.12 7.80
N ILE A 69 11.03 -4.90 7.76
CA ILE A 69 10.35 -4.06 8.73
C ILE A 69 10.06 -4.91 9.97
N ALA A 70 10.33 -4.36 11.16
CA ALA A 70 10.06 -5.06 12.41
C ALA A 70 8.57 -5.41 12.52
N PRO A 71 8.22 -6.59 13.07
CA PRO A 71 6.82 -6.99 13.21
C PRO A 71 5.95 -5.97 13.92
N GLU A 72 6.48 -5.26 14.90
CA GLU A 72 5.75 -4.23 15.64
C GLU A 72 5.37 -3.06 14.73
N MET A 73 6.27 -2.67 13.82
CA MET A 73 5.99 -1.60 12.89
C MET A 73 4.98 -2.04 11.82
N LEU A 74 5.06 -3.28 11.38
CA LEU A 74 4.08 -3.82 10.43
C LEU A 74 2.70 -3.83 11.07
N ARG A 75 2.59 -4.29 12.31
CA ARG A 75 1.33 -4.28 13.05
C ARG A 75 0.78 -2.86 13.20
N ALA A 76 1.67 -1.91 13.54
CA ALA A 76 1.27 -0.51 13.70
C ALA A 76 0.68 0.07 12.41
N GLN A 77 1.27 -0.26 11.25
CA GLN A 77 0.75 0.17 9.96
C GLN A 77 -0.65 -0.39 9.70
N ILE A 78 -0.83 -1.68 9.95
CA ILE A 78 -2.11 -2.35 9.74
C ILE A 78 -3.17 -1.76 10.68
N ASP A 79 -2.85 -1.61 11.94
CA ASP A 79 -3.79 -1.06 12.93
C ASP A 79 -4.18 0.37 12.57
N ALA A 80 -3.22 1.19 12.17
CA ALA A 80 -3.50 2.58 11.79
C ALA A 80 -4.50 2.67 10.64
N VAL A 81 -4.35 1.80 9.64
CA VAL A 81 -5.26 1.76 8.50
C VAL A 81 -6.64 1.26 8.91
N LEU A 82 -6.69 0.14 9.64
CA LEU A 82 -7.96 -0.49 9.98
C LEU A 82 -8.76 0.31 10.99
N GLU A 83 -8.10 1.00 11.91
CA GLU A 83 -8.79 1.79 12.95
C GLU A 83 -9.46 3.05 12.41
N ASP A 84 -8.90 3.64 11.36
CA ASP A 84 -9.41 4.89 10.79
C ASP A 84 -10.18 4.65 9.51
N ILE A 85 -9.49 4.13 8.50
CA ILE A 85 -10.07 4.02 7.15
C ILE A 85 -10.85 2.73 6.99
N GLY A 86 -10.31 1.64 7.50
CA GLY A 86 -10.84 0.30 7.26
C GLY A 86 -10.47 -0.24 5.90
N ALA A 87 -10.77 -1.51 5.67
CA ALA A 87 -10.50 -2.16 4.40
C ALA A 87 -11.63 -3.10 4.04
N ASP A 88 -12.02 -3.10 2.78
CA ASP A 88 -13.02 -4.03 2.24
C ASP A 88 -12.38 -5.33 1.80
N ALA A 89 -11.10 -5.27 1.40
CA ALA A 89 -10.31 -6.42 1.00
C ALA A 89 -8.86 -6.23 1.40
N ILE A 90 -8.16 -7.33 1.63
CA ILE A 90 -6.74 -7.34 1.96
C ILE A 90 -6.03 -8.27 0.98
N LYS A 91 -5.00 -7.75 0.33
CA LYS A 91 -4.12 -8.55 -0.50
C LYS A 91 -2.81 -8.73 0.24
N ILE A 92 -2.38 -9.98 0.39
CA ILE A 92 -1.09 -10.30 1.01
C ILE A 92 -0.15 -10.71 -0.10
N GLY A 93 0.91 -9.94 -0.28
CA GLY A 93 1.97 -10.28 -1.20
C GLY A 93 2.98 -11.22 -0.59
N MET A 94 4.14 -11.36 -1.25
CA MET A 94 5.21 -12.17 -0.71
C MET A 94 5.74 -11.54 0.57
N LEU A 95 5.72 -12.30 1.65
CA LEU A 95 6.27 -11.86 2.93
C LEU A 95 7.74 -12.24 3.02
N HIS A 96 8.54 -11.34 3.57
CA HIS A 96 9.94 -11.61 3.85
C HIS A 96 10.06 -12.25 5.23
N ASP A 97 10.68 -13.43 5.27
CA ASP A 97 10.95 -14.15 6.53
C ASP A 97 12.23 -13.66 7.18
#